data_f1f01c9e4eac032610e69455d1ac3c16
#
_entry.id   f1f01c9e4eac032610e69455d1ac3c16
#
_cell.length_a   1.000
_cell.length_b   1.000
_cell.length_c   1.000
_cell.angle_alpha   90.00
_cell.angle_beta   90.00
_cell.angle_gamma   90.00
#
_symmetry.space_group_name_H-M   'P 1'
#
loop_
_entity.id
_entity.type
_entity.pdbx_description
1 polymer ?
#
loop_
_entity_poly.entity_id
_entity_poly.type
_entity_poly.pdbx_seq_one_letter_code
_entity_poly.pdbx_strand_id
1 'polypeptide(L)'
;MKCVLVQENWVNYSDAVYDRVGNIEMSRIMGADVRLDAAGFDIGIRPSWEKAMSDVVEQGGKPFPIPAGCSEHPYGGLGFVGFAEEVRQQEKELGFKFDYIVVCSVTGSTQAGMVVGFAADGRSRNVIGIDASAKPEQTKAQILRIARHTAELVELGREITEEDVVLDTRFAYPQYGLPNEG
;
A
#
# COMPACT_ATOMS: atom_id res chain seq x y z
N MET A 1 22.48 -8.30 8.17
CA MET A 1 21.42 -7.26 8.17
C MET A 1 20.47 -7.58 9.31
N LYS A 2 20.10 -6.58 10.13
CA LYS A 2 19.10 -6.75 11.20
C LYS A 2 17.77 -6.21 10.72
N CYS A 3 16.66 -6.84 11.15
CA CYS A 3 15.30 -6.40 10.85
C CYS A 3 14.68 -5.78 12.09
N VAL A 4 14.12 -4.58 11.94
CA VAL A 4 13.30 -3.91 12.98
C VAL A 4 11.90 -3.79 12.40
N LEU A 5 10.89 -4.31 13.09
CA LEU A 5 9.48 -4.23 12.69
C LEU A 5 8.73 -3.36 13.69
N VAL A 6 8.14 -2.29 13.20
CA VAL A 6 7.20 -1.47 13.98
C VAL A 6 5.80 -1.94 13.67
N GLN A 7 5.09 -2.40 14.68
CA GLN A 7 3.74 -2.91 14.58
C GLN A 7 2.80 -2.10 15.43
N GLU A 8 1.84 -1.47 14.79
CA GLU A 8 0.82 -0.66 15.44
C GLU A 8 -0.48 -1.45 15.64
N ASN A 9 -1.29 -1.06 16.59
CA ASN A 9 -2.57 -1.69 16.88
C ASN A 9 -3.69 -1.10 16.01
N TRP A 10 -3.69 -1.45 14.73
CA TRP A 10 -4.61 -0.89 13.75
C TRP A 10 -6.06 -1.38 13.90
N VAL A 11 -6.24 -2.57 14.43
CA VAL A 11 -7.55 -3.20 14.61
C VAL A 11 -7.85 -3.27 16.09
N ASN A 12 -9.00 -2.77 16.51
CA ASN A 12 -9.44 -2.90 17.89
C ASN A 12 -9.97 -4.33 18.13
N TYR A 13 -9.03 -5.22 18.44
CA TYR A 13 -9.29 -6.63 18.71
C TYR A 13 -8.75 -7.00 20.09
N SER A 14 -9.62 -7.55 20.92
CA SER A 14 -9.34 -7.78 22.34
C SER A 14 -8.88 -9.18 22.70
N ASP A 15 -8.50 -10.02 21.72
CA ASP A 15 -7.95 -11.33 22.01
C ASP A 15 -6.61 -11.23 22.76
N ALA A 16 -6.50 -11.94 23.87
CA ALA A 16 -5.34 -11.89 24.77
C ALA A 16 -4.01 -12.32 24.12
N VAL A 17 -4.07 -12.95 22.97
CA VAL A 17 -2.88 -13.44 22.23
C VAL A 17 -2.63 -12.69 20.92
N TYR A 18 -3.46 -11.71 20.55
CA TYR A 18 -3.39 -10.98 19.28
C TYR A 18 -2.00 -10.38 19.01
N ASP A 19 -1.33 -9.88 20.04
CA ASP A 19 -0.02 -9.23 19.96
C ASP A 19 1.18 -10.19 20.00
N ARG A 20 0.95 -11.50 20.02
CA ARG A 20 2.00 -12.50 20.24
C ARG A 20 1.88 -13.79 19.46
N VAL A 21 0.95 -13.88 18.50
CA VAL A 21 0.75 -15.06 17.64
C VAL A 21 0.85 -14.71 16.17
N GLY A 22 0.80 -15.71 15.31
CA GLY A 22 0.84 -15.56 13.86
C GLY A 22 2.13 -14.92 13.36
N ASN A 23 2.03 -13.93 12.49
CA ASN A 23 3.19 -13.27 11.87
C ASN A 23 4.09 -12.56 12.88
N ILE A 24 3.52 -12.05 13.99
CA ILE A 24 4.28 -11.38 15.05
C ILE A 24 5.24 -12.36 15.72
N GLU A 25 4.75 -13.55 16.07
CA GLU A 25 5.57 -14.59 16.67
C GLU A 25 6.61 -15.11 15.68
N MET A 26 6.21 -15.36 14.44
CA MET A 26 7.12 -15.76 13.37
C MET A 26 8.27 -14.76 13.21
N SER A 27 7.97 -13.48 13.20
CA SER A 27 8.99 -12.42 13.09
C SER A 27 9.97 -12.45 14.24
N ARG A 28 9.50 -12.69 15.48
CA ARG A 28 10.36 -12.83 16.67
C ARG A 28 11.23 -14.07 16.60
N ILE A 29 10.67 -15.21 16.20
CA ILE A 29 11.41 -16.48 16.02
C ILE A 29 12.53 -16.30 14.98
N MET A 30 12.25 -15.52 13.90
CA MET A 30 13.23 -15.19 12.87
C MET A 30 14.28 -14.18 13.32
N GLY A 31 14.21 -13.67 14.56
CA GLY A 31 15.18 -12.76 15.15
C GLY A 31 14.98 -11.27 14.82
N ALA A 32 13.79 -10.88 14.40
CA ALA A 32 13.46 -9.47 14.24
C ALA A 32 13.28 -8.77 15.60
N ASP A 33 13.70 -7.50 15.69
CA ASP A 33 13.32 -6.59 16.78
C ASP A 33 11.89 -6.12 16.52
N VAL A 34 10.92 -6.74 17.18
CA VAL A 34 9.49 -6.43 17.02
C VAL A 34 9.07 -5.42 18.09
N ARG A 35 8.69 -4.23 17.64
CA ARG A 35 8.24 -3.11 18.48
C ARG A 35 6.76 -2.91 18.31
N LEU A 36 6.00 -3.11 19.39
CA LEU A 36 4.56 -2.89 19.42
C LEU A 36 4.27 -1.46 19.86
N ASP A 37 3.40 -0.79 19.13
CA ASP A 37 2.90 0.55 19.44
C ASP A 37 1.37 0.51 19.56
N ALA A 38 0.82 1.25 20.52
CA ALA A 38 -0.64 1.30 20.74
C ALA A 38 -1.36 2.24 19.77
N ALA A 39 -0.65 2.88 18.85
CA ALA A 39 -1.25 3.77 17.87
C ALA A 39 -2.24 3.02 16.96
N GLY A 40 -3.41 3.59 16.78
CA GLY A 40 -4.44 3.06 15.87
C GLY A 40 -4.08 3.30 14.41
N PHE A 41 -4.93 2.78 13.51
CA PHE A 41 -4.75 2.93 12.07
C PHE A 41 -4.74 4.40 11.63
N ASP A 42 -3.77 4.73 10.76
CA ASP A 42 -3.72 5.99 10.02
C ASP A 42 -2.98 5.80 8.69
N ILE A 43 -3.10 6.78 7.78
CA ILE A 43 -2.41 6.82 6.50
C ILE A 43 -1.13 7.66 6.63
N GLY A 44 -0.03 7.19 6.01
CA GLY A 44 1.24 7.90 5.98
C GLY A 44 2.28 7.41 6.97
N ILE A 45 3.34 8.18 7.12
CA ILE A 45 4.47 7.90 8.01
C ILE A 45 4.10 8.23 9.46
N ARG A 46 4.51 7.36 10.39
CA ARG A 46 4.12 7.40 11.79
C ARG A 46 5.31 7.73 12.69
N PRO A 47 5.08 8.44 13.83
CA PRO A 47 6.15 8.75 14.79
C PRO A 47 6.87 7.51 15.33
N SER A 48 6.16 6.40 15.55
CA SER A 48 6.73 5.13 16.00
C SER A 48 7.76 4.59 15.01
N TRP A 49 7.49 4.70 13.71
CA TRP A 49 8.38 4.29 12.64
C TRP A 49 9.60 5.22 12.51
N GLU A 50 9.38 6.55 12.59
CA GLU A 50 10.46 7.55 12.60
C GLU A 50 11.40 7.34 13.78
N LYS A 51 10.83 7.07 14.97
CA LYS A 51 11.61 6.74 16.17
C LYS A 51 12.46 5.48 15.94
N ALA A 52 11.91 4.45 15.35
CA ALA A 52 12.66 3.22 15.07
C ALA A 52 13.86 3.47 14.14
N MET A 53 13.69 4.34 13.13
CA MET A 53 14.81 4.74 12.27
C MET A 53 15.89 5.52 13.02
N SER A 54 15.48 6.48 13.88
CA SER A 54 16.40 7.24 14.72
C SER A 54 17.23 6.32 15.64
N ASP A 55 16.56 5.37 16.30
CA ASP A 55 17.24 4.40 17.18
C ASP A 55 18.28 3.55 16.43
N VAL A 56 18.00 3.18 15.18
CA VAL A 56 18.97 2.45 14.33
C VAL A 56 20.19 3.31 14.03
N VAL A 57 19.99 4.59 13.73
CA VAL A 57 21.10 5.55 13.49
C VAL A 57 21.91 5.77 14.76
N GLU A 58 21.27 5.97 15.91
CA GLU A 58 21.92 6.16 17.21
C GLU A 58 22.79 4.95 17.61
N GLN A 59 22.40 3.74 17.17
CA GLN A 59 23.18 2.51 17.36
C GLN A 59 24.28 2.33 16.29
N GLY A 60 24.55 3.33 15.47
CA GLY A 60 25.57 3.30 14.42
C GLY A 60 25.16 2.53 13.14
N GLY A 61 23.88 2.19 13.01
CA GLY A 61 23.34 1.53 11.83
C GLY A 61 22.93 2.51 10.73
N LYS A 62 22.64 1.95 9.54
CA LYS A 62 22.05 2.68 8.41
C LYS A 62 20.69 2.07 8.11
N PRO A 63 19.57 2.73 8.47
CA PRO A 63 18.25 2.19 8.22
C PRO A 63 17.93 2.19 6.72
N PHE A 64 17.31 1.11 6.23
CA PHE A 64 16.64 1.07 4.95
C PHE A 64 15.13 1.03 5.24
N PRO A 65 14.43 2.15 5.06
CA PRO A 65 13.05 2.28 5.48
C PRO A 65 12.08 1.65 4.47
N ILE A 66 11.17 0.82 4.98
CA ILE A 66 10.05 0.26 4.19
C ILE A 66 8.76 0.60 4.94
N PRO A 67 8.06 1.68 4.57
CA PRO A 67 6.80 2.04 5.21
C PRO A 67 5.69 1.04 4.87
N ALA A 68 4.64 1.03 5.68
CA ALA A 68 3.49 0.15 5.49
C ALA A 68 2.93 0.29 4.07
N GLY A 69 2.72 -0.85 3.39
CA GLY A 69 2.27 -0.89 2.00
C GLY A 69 3.26 -0.28 0.99
N CYS A 70 4.50 0.00 1.38
CA CYS A 70 5.49 0.74 0.57
C CYS A 70 4.98 2.09 0.05
N SER A 71 3.97 2.66 0.68
CA SER A 71 3.20 3.80 0.15
C SER A 71 4.03 5.07 0.00
N GLU A 72 4.91 5.35 0.94
CA GLU A 72 5.81 6.51 0.90
C GLU A 72 7.23 6.15 0.38
N HIS A 73 7.44 4.91 -0.05
CA HIS A 73 8.71 4.51 -0.64
C HIS A 73 8.80 4.96 -2.10
N PRO A 74 9.94 5.54 -2.55
CA PRO A 74 10.08 6.04 -3.93
C PRO A 74 9.75 5.01 -5.01
N TYR A 75 9.97 3.74 -4.75
CA TYR A 75 9.72 2.65 -5.70
C TYR A 75 8.45 1.85 -5.41
N GLY A 76 7.60 2.31 -4.49
CA GLY A 76 6.43 1.55 -4.01
C GLY A 76 5.42 1.18 -5.10
N GLY A 77 5.25 2.01 -6.13
CA GLY A 77 4.36 1.75 -7.26
C GLY A 77 4.92 0.83 -8.36
N LEU A 78 6.25 0.69 -8.45
CA LEU A 78 6.89 0.06 -9.62
C LEU A 78 6.50 -1.40 -9.84
N GLY A 79 6.33 -2.18 -8.77
CA GLY A 79 5.96 -3.59 -8.87
C GLY A 79 4.64 -3.79 -9.63
N PHE A 80 3.68 -2.90 -9.42
CA PHE A 80 2.37 -2.98 -10.07
C PHE A 80 2.29 -2.27 -11.43
N VAL A 81 3.29 -1.50 -11.81
CA VAL A 81 3.52 -1.16 -13.24
C VAL A 81 3.90 -2.42 -14.01
N GLY A 82 4.82 -3.23 -13.46
CA GLY A 82 5.17 -4.54 -14.03
C GLY A 82 3.98 -5.50 -14.13
N PHE A 83 3.10 -5.51 -13.12
CA PHE A 83 1.86 -6.29 -13.17
C PHE A 83 0.99 -5.93 -14.39
N ALA A 84 0.84 -4.65 -14.72
CA ALA A 84 0.05 -4.25 -15.88
C ALA A 84 0.65 -4.75 -17.20
N GLU A 85 1.98 -4.83 -17.30
CA GLU A 85 2.65 -5.43 -18.45
C GLU A 85 2.41 -6.94 -18.53
N GLU A 86 2.52 -7.62 -17.40
CA GLU A 86 2.24 -9.05 -17.30
C GLU A 86 0.79 -9.38 -17.71
N VAL A 87 -0.18 -8.58 -17.24
CA VAL A 87 -1.59 -8.73 -17.62
C VAL A 87 -1.79 -8.54 -19.12
N ARG A 88 -1.17 -7.52 -19.74
CA ARG A 88 -1.24 -7.34 -21.21
C ARG A 88 -0.73 -8.54 -21.99
N GLN A 89 0.34 -9.14 -21.53
CA GLN A 89 0.87 -10.35 -22.14
C GLN A 89 -0.10 -11.52 -22.01
N GLN A 90 -0.65 -11.73 -20.81
CA GLN A 90 -1.63 -12.80 -20.56
C GLN A 90 -2.93 -12.58 -21.36
N GLU A 91 -3.44 -11.35 -21.45
CA GLU A 91 -4.59 -10.99 -22.29
C GLU A 91 -4.36 -11.37 -23.75
N LYS A 92 -3.17 -11.13 -24.27
CA LYS A 92 -2.80 -11.49 -25.64
C LYS A 92 -2.76 -13.02 -25.84
N GLU A 93 -2.21 -13.74 -24.88
CA GLU A 93 -2.14 -15.21 -24.92
C GLU A 93 -3.52 -15.87 -24.81
N LEU A 94 -4.40 -15.29 -24.00
CA LEU A 94 -5.76 -15.78 -23.75
C LEU A 94 -6.77 -15.36 -24.83
N GLY A 95 -6.43 -14.33 -25.63
CA GLY A 95 -7.29 -13.85 -26.72
C GLY A 95 -8.46 -12.97 -26.29
N PHE A 96 -8.42 -12.40 -25.07
CA PHE A 96 -9.40 -11.42 -24.58
C PHE A 96 -8.71 -10.33 -23.76
N LYS A 97 -9.45 -9.27 -23.42
CA LYS A 97 -9.01 -8.20 -22.52
C LYS A 97 -9.97 -8.06 -21.35
N PHE A 98 -9.43 -7.77 -20.19
CA PHE A 98 -10.25 -7.39 -19.03
C PHE A 98 -10.81 -5.98 -19.20
N ASP A 99 -12.12 -5.83 -19.03
CA ASP A 99 -12.76 -4.51 -19.03
C ASP A 99 -12.40 -3.70 -17.80
N TYR A 100 -12.29 -4.38 -16.65
CA TYR A 100 -11.97 -3.76 -15.37
C TYR A 100 -10.97 -4.59 -14.57
N ILE A 101 -10.15 -3.92 -13.79
CA ILE A 101 -9.27 -4.49 -12.78
C ILE A 101 -9.73 -3.94 -11.43
N VAL A 102 -10.19 -4.81 -10.54
CA VAL A 102 -10.68 -4.42 -9.22
C VAL A 102 -9.64 -4.76 -8.17
N VAL A 103 -9.30 -3.80 -7.31
CA VAL A 103 -8.27 -3.95 -6.29
C VAL A 103 -8.70 -3.31 -4.97
N CYS A 104 -8.40 -3.96 -3.84
CA CYS A 104 -8.54 -3.34 -2.53
C CYS A 104 -7.50 -2.23 -2.35
N SER A 105 -7.93 -1.06 -1.86
CA SER A 105 -7.06 0.09 -1.66
C SER A 105 -7.13 0.59 -0.22
N VAL A 106 -5.96 0.66 0.43
CA VAL A 106 -5.73 1.21 1.76
C VAL A 106 -4.60 2.23 1.70
N THR A 107 -3.35 1.78 1.61
CA THR A 107 -2.15 2.63 1.49
C THR A 107 -1.86 3.06 0.04
N GLY A 108 -2.49 2.43 -0.93
CA GLY A 108 -2.64 2.90 -2.30
C GLY A 108 -1.52 2.58 -3.28
N SER A 109 -0.35 2.06 -2.87
CA SER A 109 0.77 1.82 -3.79
C SER A 109 0.44 0.80 -4.89
N THR A 110 -0.33 -0.24 -4.55
CA THR A 110 -0.81 -1.25 -5.51
C THR A 110 -1.66 -0.61 -6.60
N GLN A 111 -2.71 0.10 -6.23
CA GLN A 111 -3.57 0.78 -7.20
C GLN A 111 -2.81 1.84 -7.99
N ALA A 112 -1.95 2.62 -7.35
CA ALA A 112 -1.15 3.65 -8.02
C ALA A 112 -0.27 3.06 -9.13
N GLY A 113 0.43 1.96 -8.86
CA GLY A 113 1.23 1.26 -9.86
C GLY A 113 0.40 0.71 -11.01
N MET A 114 -0.76 0.11 -10.72
CA MET A 114 -1.71 -0.36 -11.75
C MET A 114 -2.22 0.80 -12.62
N VAL A 115 -2.63 1.91 -12.01
CA VAL A 115 -3.10 3.11 -12.73
C VAL A 115 -2.04 3.58 -13.71
N VAL A 116 -0.79 3.70 -13.28
CA VAL A 116 0.32 4.12 -14.15
C VAL A 116 0.58 3.08 -15.25
N GLY A 117 0.66 1.81 -14.88
CA GLY A 117 0.91 0.74 -15.85
C GLY A 117 -0.16 0.66 -16.93
N PHE A 118 -1.44 0.76 -16.57
CA PHE A 118 -2.55 0.75 -17.55
C PHE A 118 -2.78 2.10 -18.22
N ALA A 119 -2.18 3.19 -17.75
CA ALA A 119 -2.23 4.49 -18.40
C ALA A 119 -1.53 4.49 -19.76
N ALA A 120 -0.53 3.62 -19.95
CA ALA A 120 0.20 3.49 -21.20
C ALA A 120 -0.69 3.08 -22.39
N ASP A 121 -1.79 2.38 -22.13
CA ASP A 121 -2.78 1.96 -23.14
C ASP A 121 -4.17 2.58 -22.92
N GLY A 122 -4.23 3.68 -22.18
CA GLY A 122 -5.46 4.46 -21.98
C GLY A 122 -6.47 3.84 -20.99
N ARG A 123 -6.09 2.80 -20.24
CA ARG A 123 -6.95 2.05 -19.34
C ARG A 123 -6.79 2.40 -17.85
N SER A 124 -6.17 3.53 -17.50
CA SER A 124 -5.99 3.95 -16.10
C SER A 124 -7.32 3.94 -15.31
N ARG A 125 -8.39 4.44 -15.92
CA ARG A 125 -9.73 4.52 -15.31
C ARG A 125 -10.45 3.18 -15.19
N ASN A 126 -9.94 2.13 -15.82
CA ASN A 126 -10.47 0.77 -15.70
C ASN A 126 -9.94 0.07 -14.43
N VAL A 127 -8.98 0.69 -13.73
CA VAL A 127 -8.49 0.22 -12.43
C VAL A 127 -9.39 0.80 -11.35
N ILE A 128 -10.24 -0.03 -10.79
CA ILE A 128 -11.21 0.35 -9.75
C ILE A 128 -10.67 -0.06 -8.39
N GLY A 129 -10.29 0.93 -7.58
CA GLY A 129 -9.95 0.70 -6.17
C GLY A 129 -11.21 0.61 -5.32
N ILE A 130 -11.28 -0.40 -4.47
CA ILE A 130 -12.32 -0.48 -3.43
C ILE A 130 -11.69 0.01 -2.13
N ASP A 131 -12.20 1.12 -1.60
CA ASP A 131 -11.66 1.69 -0.36
C ASP A 131 -11.92 0.78 0.83
N ALA A 132 -10.87 0.41 1.53
CA ALA A 132 -10.92 -0.32 2.80
C ALA A 132 -10.19 0.42 3.92
N SER A 133 -9.87 1.70 3.71
CA SER A 133 -9.10 2.50 4.66
C SER A 133 -9.94 3.16 5.76
N ALA A 134 -11.23 3.33 5.54
CA ALA A 134 -12.10 4.24 6.29
C ALA A 134 -11.69 5.73 6.20
N LYS A 135 -10.76 6.08 5.28
CA LYS A 135 -10.24 7.43 5.08
C LYS A 135 -10.12 7.74 3.58
N PRO A 136 -11.20 7.71 2.81
CA PRO A 136 -11.18 7.73 1.35
C PRO A 136 -10.44 8.92 0.74
N GLU A 137 -10.63 10.11 1.29
CA GLU A 137 -9.97 11.32 0.78
C GLU A 137 -8.44 11.25 0.93
N GLN A 138 -7.97 10.75 2.07
CA GLN A 138 -6.53 10.59 2.32
C GLN A 138 -5.95 9.51 1.43
N THR A 139 -6.66 8.38 1.29
CA THR A 139 -6.27 7.27 0.41
C THR A 139 -6.20 7.72 -1.04
N LYS A 140 -7.21 8.44 -1.55
CA LYS A 140 -7.21 8.96 -2.91
C LYS A 140 -6.05 9.93 -3.17
N ALA A 141 -5.83 10.86 -2.25
CA ALA A 141 -4.71 11.80 -2.36
C ALA A 141 -3.36 11.09 -2.35
N GLN A 142 -3.19 10.05 -1.52
CA GLN A 142 -1.97 9.26 -1.48
C GLN A 142 -1.77 8.42 -2.75
N ILE A 143 -2.82 7.78 -3.28
CA ILE A 143 -2.75 7.06 -4.57
C ILE A 143 -2.27 8.00 -5.67
N LEU A 144 -2.87 9.19 -5.77
CA LEU A 144 -2.50 10.18 -6.79
C LEU A 144 -1.04 10.62 -6.66
N ARG A 145 -0.57 10.90 -5.44
CA ARG A 145 0.82 11.27 -5.18
C ARG A 145 1.79 10.17 -5.60
N ILE A 146 1.52 8.91 -5.21
CA ILE A 146 2.35 7.76 -5.58
C ILE A 146 2.32 7.55 -7.09
N ALA A 147 1.15 7.63 -7.72
CA ALA A 147 1.00 7.44 -9.16
C ALA A 147 1.77 8.49 -9.97
N ARG A 148 1.72 9.76 -9.58
CA ARG A 148 2.50 10.82 -10.22
C ARG A 148 4.00 10.57 -10.13
N HIS A 149 4.50 10.27 -8.95
CA HIS A 149 5.91 9.93 -8.76
C HIS A 149 6.32 8.69 -9.56
N THR A 150 5.48 7.65 -9.55
CA THR A 150 5.74 6.43 -10.33
C THR A 150 5.73 6.71 -11.83
N ALA A 151 4.81 7.56 -12.31
CA ALA A 151 4.74 7.96 -13.73
C ALA A 151 6.02 8.69 -14.19
N GLU A 152 6.58 9.54 -13.33
CA GLU A 152 7.88 10.18 -13.57
C GLU A 152 9.01 9.15 -13.68
N LEU A 153 9.07 8.19 -12.74
CA LEU A 153 10.11 7.16 -12.71
C LEU A 153 10.10 6.25 -13.94
N VAL A 154 8.93 5.98 -14.52
CA VAL A 154 8.80 5.11 -15.71
C VAL A 154 8.70 5.91 -17.01
N GLU A 155 8.89 7.23 -16.95
CA GLU A 155 8.83 8.11 -18.13
C GLU A 155 7.51 7.92 -18.92
N LEU A 156 6.37 7.91 -18.23
CA LEU A 156 5.05 7.61 -18.84
C LEU A 156 4.69 8.54 -20.02
N GLY A 157 5.28 9.75 -20.08
CA GLY A 157 5.04 10.70 -21.16
C GLY A 157 3.74 11.50 -21.04
N ARG A 158 2.94 11.29 -19.97
CA ARG A 158 1.77 12.11 -19.64
C ARG A 158 1.60 12.26 -18.12
N GLU A 159 0.92 13.31 -17.72
CA GLU A 159 0.54 13.53 -16.33
C GLU A 159 -0.57 12.55 -15.91
N ILE A 160 -0.50 12.11 -14.65
CA ILE A 160 -1.60 11.43 -13.96
C ILE A 160 -2.42 12.46 -13.20
N THR A 161 -3.71 12.49 -13.50
CA THR A 161 -4.68 13.40 -12.91
C THR A 161 -5.61 12.71 -11.93
N GLU A 162 -6.43 13.46 -11.22
CA GLU A 162 -7.44 12.89 -10.31
C GLU A 162 -8.46 12.00 -11.02
N GLU A 163 -8.71 12.26 -12.31
CA GLU A 163 -9.64 11.46 -13.12
C GLU A 163 -9.11 10.06 -13.43
N ASP A 164 -7.79 9.86 -13.40
CA ASP A 164 -7.16 8.55 -13.59
C ASP A 164 -7.35 7.64 -12.36
N VAL A 165 -7.65 8.22 -11.19
CA VAL A 165 -7.78 7.49 -9.93
C VAL A 165 -9.25 7.27 -9.59
N VAL A 166 -9.75 6.08 -9.86
CA VAL A 166 -11.12 5.67 -9.51
C VAL A 166 -11.07 4.91 -8.19
N LEU A 167 -11.66 5.49 -7.14
CA LEU A 167 -11.77 4.88 -5.81
C LEU A 167 -13.24 4.79 -5.43
N ASP A 168 -13.73 3.56 -5.29
CA ASP A 168 -15.10 3.28 -4.84
C ASP A 168 -15.14 3.23 -3.32
N THR A 169 -15.88 4.16 -2.73
CA THR A 169 -15.97 4.34 -1.28
C THR A 169 -17.26 3.78 -0.69
N ARG A 170 -18.14 3.19 -1.52
CA ARG A 170 -19.46 2.69 -1.08
C ARG A 170 -19.38 1.55 -0.09
N PHE A 171 -18.29 0.79 -0.12
CA PHE A 171 -18.06 -0.39 0.71
C PHE A 171 -17.14 -0.10 1.91
N ALA A 172 -16.68 1.14 2.07
CA ALA A 172 -15.86 1.53 3.21
C ALA A 172 -16.65 1.48 4.51
N TYR A 173 -16.14 0.74 5.50
CA TYR A 173 -16.68 0.78 6.85
C TYR A 173 -16.03 1.94 7.63
N PRO A 174 -16.70 2.52 8.63
CA PRO A 174 -16.16 3.65 9.39
C PRO A 174 -14.84 3.36 10.13
N GLN A 175 -14.47 2.09 10.28
CA GLN A 175 -13.26 1.67 10.96
C GLN A 175 -12.52 0.60 10.16
N TYR A 176 -11.21 0.81 9.93
CA TYR A 176 -10.35 -0.16 9.27
C TYR A 176 -10.34 -1.53 9.99
N GLY A 177 -10.39 -2.59 9.21
CA GLY A 177 -10.25 -3.97 9.70
C GLY A 177 -11.49 -4.56 10.36
N LEU A 178 -12.63 -3.87 10.37
CA LEU A 178 -13.90 -4.44 10.80
C LEU A 178 -14.77 -4.85 9.59
N PRO A 179 -15.47 -6.00 9.68
CA PRO A 179 -16.39 -6.41 8.62
C PRO A 179 -17.62 -5.50 8.58
N ASN A 180 -18.22 -5.39 7.41
CA ASN A 180 -19.50 -4.75 7.17
C ASN A 180 -20.45 -5.67 6.39
N GLU A 181 -21.65 -5.21 6.08
CA GLU A 181 -22.67 -5.97 5.34
C GLU A 181 -22.51 -5.86 3.80
N GLY A 182 -21.52 -5.11 3.32
CA GLY A 182 -21.32 -4.81 1.90
C GLY A 182 -20.45 -5.79 1.13
#